data_a076a52e4451fde6ac4594a076b65e35
#
_entry.id   a076a52e4451fde6ac4594a076b65e35
#
_cell.length_a   1.000
_cell.length_b   1.000
_cell.length_c   1.000
_cell.angle_alpha   90.00
_cell.angle_beta   90.00
_cell.angle_gamma   90.00
#
_symmetry.space_group_name_H-M   'P 1'
#
loop_
_entity.id
_entity.type
_entity.pdbx_description
1 polymer ?
#
loop_
_entity_poly.entity_id
_entity_poly.type
_entity_poly.pdbx_seq_one_letter_code
_entity_poly.pdbx_strand_id
1 'polypeptide(L)'
;MLIAVAVTAIVLGAGSAHAAPAQFRPPPLPEPIATWLRPPVPPAKRLADSWAVAQKSIRKSIPGQIGVSLVPVGSDAAQSFGSLKTGRAWSTFKVPVALAAERKNGASILAKEDKAITFSDNDAAGDLWGSLGGGRASVDAVTAVLREGHDVTTRVSSEIDTPRSYPGYTQWALADQARFGAHLPCMPNTKNILDHMGSVAPNQRWGIADLGPKQHAVTAVKGGWGPATDAAPGYLVRQLGLIATDQGEVAVSMAARPTSGTFEDGTKMLTKVGDWLGRNFTLIPAGKCPAL
;
A
#
# COMPACT_ATOMS: atom_id res chain seq x y z
N MET A 1 -40.71 76.17 -18.31
CA MET A 1 -41.72 75.16 -18.45
C MET A 1 -41.72 74.74 -19.91
N LEU A 2 -40.90 73.75 -20.29
CA LEU A 2 -40.77 73.23 -21.63
C LEU A 2 -40.85 71.71 -21.56
N ILE A 3 -41.87 71.17 -22.15
CA ILE A 3 -42.16 69.73 -22.23
C ILE A 3 -41.42 69.20 -23.46
N ALA A 4 -40.49 68.29 -23.25
CA ALA A 4 -39.82 67.51 -24.34
C ALA A 4 -40.55 66.21 -24.58
N VAL A 5 -41.09 66.02 -25.78
CA VAL A 5 -41.71 64.79 -26.26
C VAL A 5 -40.62 63.95 -26.87
N ALA A 6 -40.39 62.79 -26.30
CA ALA A 6 -39.46 61.75 -26.86
C ALA A 6 -40.23 60.82 -27.84
N VAL A 7 -39.83 60.79 -29.10
CA VAL A 7 -40.32 59.92 -30.11
C VAL A 7 -39.45 58.61 -30.09
N THR A 8 -40.07 57.51 -29.75
CA THR A 8 -39.41 56.21 -29.78
C THR A 8 -39.58 55.58 -31.15
N ALA A 9 -38.51 55.46 -31.90
CA ALA A 9 -38.50 54.71 -33.18
C ALA A 9 -38.32 53.20 -32.89
N ILE A 10 -39.30 52.41 -33.28
CA ILE A 10 -39.24 50.94 -33.25
C ILE A 10 -38.57 50.51 -34.56
N VAL A 11 -37.34 49.96 -34.46
CA VAL A 11 -36.66 49.30 -35.58
C VAL A 11 -37.06 47.83 -35.54
N LEU A 12 -37.88 47.39 -36.48
CA LEU A 12 -38.16 45.99 -36.76
C LEU A 12 -36.94 45.38 -37.51
N GLY A 13 -36.04 44.74 -36.81
CA GLY A 13 -34.97 43.97 -37.39
C GLY A 13 -35.50 42.60 -37.84
N ALA A 14 -35.60 42.34 -39.12
CA ALA A 14 -35.84 41.01 -39.70
C ALA A 14 -34.58 40.20 -39.52
N GLY A 15 -34.54 39.38 -38.46
CA GLY A 15 -33.47 38.38 -38.23
C GLY A 15 -33.63 37.21 -39.18
N SER A 16 -32.77 37.12 -40.19
CA SER A 16 -32.61 35.91 -41.00
C SER A 16 -32.03 34.80 -40.15
N ALA A 17 -32.85 33.83 -39.77
CA ALA A 17 -32.41 32.62 -39.11
C ALA A 17 -31.52 31.80 -40.08
N HIS A 18 -30.21 31.92 -39.95
CA HIS A 18 -29.27 31.00 -40.61
C HIS A 18 -29.37 29.64 -39.88
N ALA A 19 -29.95 28.67 -40.53
CA ALA A 19 -29.91 27.26 -40.09
C ALA A 19 -28.44 26.84 -40.00
N ALA A 20 -28.00 26.44 -38.81
CA ALA A 20 -26.67 25.85 -38.61
C ALA A 20 -26.52 24.64 -39.58
N PRO A 21 -25.36 24.48 -40.24
CA PRO A 21 -25.13 23.34 -41.10
C PRO A 21 -25.29 22.04 -40.31
N ALA A 22 -26.06 21.10 -40.85
CA ALA A 22 -26.26 19.79 -40.26
C ALA A 22 -24.88 19.14 -40.04
N GLN A 23 -24.56 18.86 -38.80
CA GLN A 23 -23.31 18.15 -38.47
C GLN A 23 -23.40 16.75 -39.08
N PHE A 24 -22.52 16.46 -40.03
CA PHE A 24 -22.37 15.14 -40.61
C PHE A 24 -21.95 14.17 -39.49
N ARG A 25 -22.86 13.29 -39.08
CA ARG A 25 -22.54 12.14 -38.23
C ARG A 25 -22.26 10.97 -39.15
N PRO A 26 -21.01 10.47 -39.21
CA PRO A 26 -20.75 9.27 -40.00
C PRO A 26 -21.58 8.09 -39.44
N PRO A 27 -22.01 7.16 -40.28
CA PRO A 27 -22.74 5.97 -39.84
C PRO A 27 -21.88 5.18 -38.86
N PRO A 28 -22.50 4.48 -37.88
CA PRO A 28 -21.76 3.62 -36.95
C PRO A 28 -20.98 2.57 -37.76
N LEU A 29 -19.71 2.41 -37.42
CA LEU A 29 -18.84 1.39 -38.05
C LEU A 29 -19.37 -0.01 -37.74
N PRO A 30 -19.22 -0.98 -38.66
CA PRO A 30 -19.51 -2.38 -38.36
C PRO A 30 -18.78 -2.86 -37.08
N GLU A 31 -19.47 -3.64 -36.24
CA GLU A 31 -18.96 -4.12 -34.94
C GLU A 31 -17.50 -4.63 -34.96
N PRO A 32 -17.02 -5.42 -35.91
CA PRO A 32 -15.63 -5.85 -35.96
C PRO A 32 -14.64 -4.67 -36.06
N ILE A 33 -14.96 -3.66 -36.85
CA ILE A 33 -14.09 -2.47 -37.04
C ILE A 33 -14.18 -1.54 -35.83
N ALA A 34 -15.37 -1.37 -35.24
CA ALA A 34 -15.55 -0.58 -34.03
C ALA A 34 -14.74 -1.15 -32.86
N THR A 35 -14.58 -2.47 -32.76
CA THR A 35 -13.79 -3.12 -31.75
C THR A 35 -12.29 -2.83 -31.89
N TRP A 36 -11.78 -2.73 -33.11
CA TRP A 36 -10.37 -2.45 -33.41
C TRP A 36 -9.99 -0.97 -33.14
N LEU A 37 -10.96 -0.07 -33.18
CA LEU A 37 -10.76 1.36 -32.90
C LEU A 37 -10.93 1.73 -31.41
N ARG A 38 -11.32 0.79 -30.56
CA ARG A 38 -11.36 1.05 -29.12
C ARG A 38 -9.94 1.14 -28.59
N PRO A 39 -9.58 2.25 -27.89
CA PRO A 39 -8.27 2.33 -27.26
C PRO A 39 -8.08 1.18 -26.27
N PRO A 40 -6.87 0.63 -26.15
CA PRO A 40 -6.60 -0.44 -25.20
C PRO A 40 -6.94 0.02 -23.77
N VAL A 41 -7.56 -0.87 -23.00
CA VAL A 41 -7.90 -0.58 -21.59
C VAL A 41 -6.60 -0.37 -20.81
N PRO A 42 -6.44 0.77 -20.12
CA PRO A 42 -5.23 1.05 -19.35
C PRO A 42 -4.89 -0.06 -18.34
N PRO A 43 -3.59 -0.38 -18.10
CA PRO A 43 -3.18 -1.41 -17.16
C PRO A 43 -3.81 -1.26 -15.76
N ALA A 44 -3.86 -0.05 -15.23
CA ALA A 44 -4.45 0.24 -13.93
C ALA A 44 -5.94 -0.14 -13.86
N LYS A 45 -6.72 0.11 -14.92
CA LYS A 45 -8.11 -0.32 -14.99
C LYS A 45 -8.23 -1.83 -15.08
N ARG A 46 -7.40 -2.50 -15.88
CA ARG A 46 -7.38 -3.96 -15.99
C ARG A 46 -7.04 -4.61 -14.65
N LEU A 47 -6.10 -4.05 -13.89
CA LEU A 47 -5.74 -4.51 -12.55
C LEU A 47 -6.91 -4.33 -11.57
N ALA A 48 -7.63 -3.19 -11.63
CA ALA A 48 -8.80 -2.93 -10.79
C ALA A 48 -9.96 -3.91 -11.11
N ASP A 49 -10.22 -4.17 -12.39
CA ASP A 49 -11.25 -5.13 -12.82
C ASP A 49 -10.89 -6.55 -12.35
N SER A 50 -9.62 -6.95 -12.48
CA SER A 50 -9.10 -8.23 -11.98
C SER A 50 -9.22 -8.35 -10.45
N TRP A 51 -8.96 -7.25 -9.71
CA TRP A 51 -9.15 -7.23 -8.26
C TRP A 51 -10.59 -7.45 -7.85
N ALA A 52 -11.55 -6.82 -8.53
CA ALA A 52 -12.97 -6.99 -8.21
C ALA A 52 -13.40 -8.46 -8.28
N VAL A 53 -12.90 -9.21 -9.26
CA VAL A 53 -13.14 -10.66 -9.38
C VAL A 53 -12.43 -11.43 -8.26
N ALA A 54 -11.16 -11.15 -8.02
CA ALA A 54 -10.37 -11.82 -6.99
C ALA A 54 -10.94 -11.59 -5.59
N GLN A 55 -11.28 -10.35 -5.24
CA GLN A 55 -11.89 -10.00 -3.95
C GLN A 55 -13.20 -10.75 -3.71
N LYS A 56 -14.07 -10.84 -4.72
CA LYS A 56 -15.33 -11.60 -4.62
C LYS A 56 -15.05 -13.07 -4.36
N SER A 57 -14.09 -13.67 -5.05
CA SER A 57 -13.68 -15.06 -4.87
C SER A 57 -13.11 -15.33 -3.48
N ILE A 58 -12.19 -14.47 -3.02
CA ILE A 58 -11.58 -14.58 -1.69
C ILE A 58 -12.67 -14.51 -0.61
N ARG A 59 -13.55 -13.51 -0.67
CA ARG A 59 -14.60 -13.33 0.34
C ARG A 59 -15.67 -14.42 0.31
N LYS A 60 -15.87 -15.09 -0.81
CA LYS A 60 -16.73 -16.26 -0.90
C LYS A 60 -16.14 -17.46 -0.18
N SER A 61 -14.81 -17.64 -0.25
CA SER A 61 -14.12 -18.76 0.41
C SER A 61 -13.81 -18.49 1.89
N ILE A 62 -13.45 -17.26 2.22
CA ILE A 62 -13.12 -16.82 3.59
C ILE A 62 -13.76 -15.44 3.79
N PRO A 63 -14.93 -15.37 4.45
CA PRO A 63 -15.60 -14.10 4.71
C PRO A 63 -14.75 -13.16 5.56
N GLY A 64 -14.76 -11.86 5.22
CA GLY A 64 -14.01 -10.86 5.96
C GLY A 64 -13.71 -9.60 5.14
N GLN A 65 -12.86 -8.76 5.69
CA GLN A 65 -12.35 -7.55 5.05
C GLN A 65 -10.92 -7.77 4.59
N ILE A 66 -10.58 -7.26 3.41
CA ILE A 66 -9.22 -7.26 2.87
C ILE A 66 -8.91 -5.90 2.25
N GLY A 67 -7.63 -5.57 2.25
CA GLY A 67 -7.09 -4.40 1.57
C GLY A 67 -5.67 -4.67 1.10
N VAL A 68 -5.29 -4.01 0.01
CA VAL A 68 -3.94 -4.03 -0.52
C VAL A 68 -3.62 -2.67 -1.14
N SER A 69 -2.39 -2.22 -0.95
CA SER A 69 -1.83 -1.02 -1.59
C SER A 69 -0.50 -1.38 -2.23
N LEU A 70 -0.30 -0.89 -3.44
CA LEU A 70 0.87 -1.09 -4.28
C LEU A 70 1.50 0.26 -4.57
N VAL A 71 2.82 0.37 -4.43
CA VAL A 71 3.58 1.57 -4.79
C VAL A 71 4.85 1.14 -5.52
N PRO A 72 5.11 1.62 -6.75
CA PRO A 72 6.38 1.38 -7.43
C PRO A 72 7.55 1.88 -6.59
N VAL A 73 8.66 1.15 -6.54
CA VAL A 73 9.86 1.59 -5.83
C VAL A 73 10.32 2.95 -6.38
N GLY A 74 10.68 3.86 -5.48
CA GLY A 74 11.06 5.24 -5.80
C GLY A 74 9.90 6.17 -6.17
N SER A 75 8.64 5.77 -5.92
CA SER A 75 7.44 6.55 -6.24
C SER A 75 6.54 6.73 -5.01
N ASP A 76 5.68 7.76 -5.04
CA ASP A 76 4.63 7.98 -4.03
C ASP A 76 3.23 7.55 -4.49
N ALA A 77 3.11 7.14 -5.74
CA ALA A 77 1.83 6.83 -6.38
C ALA A 77 1.23 5.52 -5.88
N ALA A 78 0.39 5.59 -4.86
CA ALA A 78 -0.27 4.43 -4.30
C ALA A 78 -1.51 4.01 -5.10
N GLN A 79 -1.57 2.75 -5.52
CA GLN A 79 -2.75 2.11 -6.06
C GLN A 79 -3.34 1.16 -5.01
N SER A 80 -4.53 1.48 -4.50
CA SER A 80 -5.13 0.77 -3.36
C SER A 80 -6.45 0.12 -3.70
N PHE A 81 -6.64 -1.11 -3.23
CA PHE A 81 -7.82 -1.93 -3.47
C PHE A 81 -8.38 -2.50 -2.15
N GLY A 82 -9.65 -2.89 -2.18
CA GLY A 82 -10.35 -3.49 -1.04
C GLY A 82 -10.90 -2.46 -0.04
N SER A 83 -11.59 -2.95 0.99
CA SER A 83 -12.29 -2.12 1.99
C SER A 83 -11.45 -1.80 3.22
N LEU A 84 -10.48 -2.65 3.55
CA LEU A 84 -9.59 -2.44 4.71
C LEU A 84 -8.46 -1.48 4.31
N LYS A 85 -8.43 -0.30 4.90
CA LYS A 85 -7.48 0.76 4.52
C LYS A 85 -6.41 1.02 5.56
N THR A 86 -6.70 0.74 6.82
CA THR A 86 -5.82 1.02 7.96
C THR A 86 -6.03 -0.01 9.06
N GLY A 87 -5.13 -0.06 10.01
CA GLY A 87 -5.19 -0.89 11.20
C GLY A 87 -3.86 -0.90 11.95
N ARG A 88 -3.82 -1.56 13.11
CA ARG A 88 -2.62 -1.72 13.91
C ARG A 88 -1.49 -2.31 13.08
N ALA A 89 -0.31 -1.74 13.20
CA ALA A 89 0.87 -2.15 12.43
C ALA A 89 1.42 -3.52 12.84
N TRP A 90 1.25 -3.88 14.10
CA TRP A 90 1.81 -5.08 14.68
C TRP A 90 3.30 -5.23 14.35
N SER A 91 3.76 -6.45 14.12
CA SER A 91 5.17 -6.71 13.83
C SER A 91 5.68 -6.15 12.49
N THR A 92 4.82 -5.61 11.62
CA THR A 92 5.33 -4.89 10.43
C THR A 92 6.05 -3.60 10.83
N PHE A 93 5.73 -3.03 11.99
CA PHE A 93 6.39 -1.83 12.51
C PHE A 93 7.82 -2.08 13.01
N LYS A 94 8.23 -3.34 13.15
CA LYS A 94 9.62 -3.69 13.47
C LYS A 94 10.61 -3.23 12.39
N VAL A 95 10.16 -3.08 11.14
CA VAL A 95 11.02 -2.61 10.03
C VAL A 95 11.54 -1.20 10.26
N PRO A 96 10.72 -0.16 10.43
CA PRO A 96 11.25 1.18 10.72
C PRO A 96 11.95 1.29 12.07
N VAL A 97 11.54 0.50 13.09
CA VAL A 97 12.21 0.46 14.38
C VAL A 97 13.64 -0.10 14.25
N ALA A 98 13.81 -1.22 13.55
CA ALA A 98 15.10 -1.85 13.33
C ALA A 98 16.04 -0.92 12.54
N LEU A 99 15.56 -0.31 11.45
CA LEU A 99 16.35 0.64 10.69
C LEU A 99 16.82 1.84 11.51
N ALA A 100 15.95 2.40 12.36
CA ALA A 100 16.34 3.48 13.27
C ALA A 100 17.41 3.02 14.26
N ALA A 101 17.26 1.80 14.80
CA ALA A 101 18.20 1.22 15.75
C ALA A 101 19.57 0.92 15.12
N GLU A 102 19.59 0.36 13.90
CA GLU A 102 20.83 0.11 13.15
C GLU A 102 21.59 1.41 12.87
N ARG A 103 20.90 2.45 12.43
CA ARG A 103 21.51 3.76 12.15
C ARG A 103 22.13 4.41 13.37
N LYS A 104 21.52 4.21 14.54
CA LYS A 104 22.04 4.76 15.80
C LYS A 104 23.19 3.94 16.39
N ASN A 105 23.10 2.60 16.30
CA ASN A 105 23.98 1.71 17.08
C ASN A 105 24.97 0.92 16.19
N GLY A 106 24.82 0.97 14.86
CA GLY A 106 25.69 0.27 13.92
C GLY A 106 25.68 -1.25 14.12
N ALA A 107 26.81 -1.90 13.92
CA ALA A 107 26.94 -3.36 13.94
C ALA A 107 26.54 -4.01 15.28
N SER A 108 26.54 -3.28 16.38
CA SER A 108 26.23 -3.84 17.72
C SER A 108 24.79 -4.34 17.86
N ILE A 109 23.86 -3.89 16.99
CA ILE A 109 22.44 -4.22 17.08
C ILE A 109 22.01 -5.31 16.11
N LEU A 110 22.84 -5.67 15.12
CA LEU A 110 22.45 -6.54 13.99
C LEU A 110 21.90 -7.91 14.39
N ALA A 111 22.46 -8.52 15.45
CA ALA A 111 21.94 -9.81 15.94
C ALA A 111 20.51 -9.71 16.50
N LYS A 112 20.13 -8.55 17.05
CA LYS A 112 18.76 -8.28 17.52
C LYS A 112 17.85 -7.94 16.36
N GLU A 113 18.36 -7.21 15.39
CA GLU A 113 17.66 -6.90 14.14
C GLU A 113 17.28 -8.19 13.39
N ASP A 114 18.23 -9.11 13.18
CA ASP A 114 17.95 -10.41 12.58
C ASP A 114 16.81 -11.14 13.30
N LYS A 115 16.90 -11.27 14.63
CA LYS A 115 15.83 -11.93 15.41
C LYS A 115 14.49 -11.23 15.27
N ALA A 116 14.47 -9.90 15.35
CA ALA A 116 13.25 -9.11 15.30
C ALA A 116 12.58 -9.19 13.91
N ILE A 117 13.34 -9.22 12.83
CA ILE A 117 12.79 -9.24 11.46
C ILE A 117 12.56 -10.68 10.99
N THR A 118 13.57 -11.56 11.05
CA THR A 118 13.52 -12.92 10.51
C THR A 118 12.56 -13.81 11.28
N PHE A 119 12.59 -13.77 12.61
CA PHE A 119 11.75 -14.60 13.47
C PHE A 119 10.54 -13.86 14.08
N SER A 120 10.48 -12.56 13.87
CA SER A 120 9.48 -11.69 14.50
C SER A 120 9.54 -11.69 16.03
N ASP A 121 10.74 -11.88 16.59
CA ASP A 121 11.00 -11.91 18.03
C ASP A 121 10.60 -10.58 18.69
N ASN A 122 9.84 -10.66 19.79
CA ASN A 122 9.31 -9.47 20.46
C ASN A 122 10.31 -8.88 21.45
N ASP A 123 11.11 -9.72 22.11
CA ASP A 123 12.12 -9.26 23.07
C ASP A 123 13.24 -8.51 22.33
N ALA A 124 13.70 -9.09 21.21
CA ALA A 124 14.64 -8.41 20.34
C ALA A 124 14.09 -7.07 19.80
N ALA A 125 12.81 -7.01 19.45
CA ALA A 125 12.18 -5.76 19.01
C ALA A 125 12.07 -4.73 20.16
N GLY A 126 11.81 -5.18 21.40
CA GLY A 126 11.86 -4.36 22.60
C GLY A 126 13.25 -3.79 22.85
N ASP A 127 14.28 -4.61 22.70
CA ASP A 127 15.68 -4.19 22.80
C ASP A 127 16.07 -3.16 21.73
N LEU A 128 15.62 -3.34 20.49
CA LEU A 128 15.81 -2.35 19.42
C LEU A 128 15.16 -1.02 19.78
N TRP A 129 13.93 -1.04 20.28
CA TRP A 129 13.23 0.16 20.74
C TRP A 129 13.94 0.84 21.89
N GLY A 130 14.34 0.07 22.92
CA GLY A 130 15.08 0.57 24.08
C GLY A 130 16.43 1.17 23.71
N SER A 131 17.13 0.61 22.70
CA SER A 131 18.42 1.12 22.24
C SER A 131 18.33 2.53 21.64
N LEU A 132 17.15 2.95 21.18
CA LEU A 132 16.87 4.30 20.72
C LEU A 132 16.74 5.31 21.86
N GLY A 133 16.57 4.85 23.09
CA GLY A 133 16.45 5.67 24.31
C GLY A 133 15.10 5.55 25.02
N GLY A 134 14.14 4.81 24.45
CA GLY A 134 12.78 4.68 24.97
C GLY A 134 11.92 5.94 24.80
N GLY A 135 10.63 5.83 25.07
CA GLY A 135 9.72 6.96 25.12
C GLY A 135 9.82 7.89 23.92
N ARG A 136 9.92 9.20 24.19
CA ARG A 136 9.99 10.24 23.16
C ARG A 136 11.17 10.07 22.21
N ALA A 137 12.34 9.70 22.70
CA ALA A 137 13.54 9.54 21.86
C ALA A 137 13.35 8.46 20.79
N SER A 138 12.76 7.32 21.17
CA SER A 138 12.44 6.25 20.21
C SER A 138 11.36 6.66 19.22
N VAL A 139 10.30 7.35 19.69
CA VAL A 139 9.25 7.90 18.82
C VAL A 139 9.83 8.83 17.78
N ASP A 140 10.69 9.76 18.18
CA ASP A 140 11.27 10.76 17.27
C ASP A 140 12.21 10.10 16.25
N ALA A 141 13.06 9.16 16.70
CA ALA A 141 13.95 8.41 15.80
C ALA A 141 13.20 7.59 14.74
N VAL A 142 12.16 6.86 15.13
CA VAL A 142 11.35 6.05 14.21
C VAL A 142 10.50 6.96 13.32
N THR A 143 9.98 8.07 13.84
CA THR A 143 9.26 9.06 13.03
C THR A 143 10.16 9.63 11.93
N ALA A 144 11.43 9.95 12.24
CA ALA A 144 12.37 10.43 11.22
C ALA A 144 12.57 9.41 10.08
N VAL A 145 12.71 8.13 10.41
CA VAL A 145 12.80 7.04 9.42
C VAL A 145 11.52 6.94 8.57
N LEU A 146 10.34 7.05 9.17
CA LEU A 146 9.09 7.04 8.41
C LEU A 146 9.00 8.22 7.43
N ARG A 147 9.39 9.43 7.87
CA ARG A 147 9.36 10.65 7.03
C ARG A 147 10.35 10.57 5.87
N GLU A 148 11.54 10.03 6.10
CA GLU A 148 12.52 9.74 5.05
C GLU A 148 11.97 8.73 4.02
N GLY A 149 11.23 7.72 4.47
CA GLY A 149 10.50 6.79 3.62
C GLY A 149 9.17 7.32 3.08
N HIS A 150 8.97 8.65 3.06
CA HIS A 150 7.80 9.34 2.51
C HIS A 150 6.46 9.02 3.19
N ASP A 151 6.46 8.36 4.34
CA ASP A 151 5.28 8.26 5.19
C ASP A 151 5.19 9.52 6.07
N VAL A 152 4.44 10.50 5.59
CA VAL A 152 4.34 11.81 6.23
C VAL A 152 3.20 11.93 7.25
N THR A 153 2.34 10.93 7.36
CA THR A 153 1.11 11.00 8.16
C THR A 153 1.12 10.12 9.40
N THR A 154 1.81 8.99 9.39
CA THR A 154 1.76 8.02 10.49
C THR A 154 2.33 8.61 11.78
N ARG A 155 1.54 8.48 12.85
CA ARG A 155 1.92 8.83 14.21
C ARG A 155 2.31 7.54 14.95
N VAL A 156 3.53 7.51 15.44
CA VAL A 156 4.08 6.36 16.17
C VAL A 156 3.39 6.24 17.53
N SER A 157 2.82 5.09 17.83
CA SER A 157 2.31 4.75 19.15
C SER A 157 3.41 4.19 20.03
N SER A 158 3.35 4.49 21.32
CA SER A 158 4.32 4.02 22.31
C SER A 158 3.75 4.07 23.72
N GLU A 159 4.56 3.67 24.68
CA GLU A 159 4.29 3.74 26.11
C GLU A 159 3.98 5.14 26.62
N ILE A 160 4.33 6.20 25.88
CA ILE A 160 3.98 7.57 26.23
C ILE A 160 2.50 7.91 25.95
N ASP A 161 1.82 7.17 25.09
CA ASP A 161 0.39 7.36 24.84
C ASP A 161 -0.43 6.75 26.00
N THR A 162 -0.11 5.52 26.37
CA THR A 162 -0.61 4.81 27.56
C THR A 162 0.40 3.73 27.98
N PRO A 163 0.44 3.33 29.27
CA PRO A 163 1.38 2.31 29.75
C PRO A 163 1.30 0.94 29.04
N ARG A 164 0.19 0.66 28.38
CA ARG A 164 -0.01 -0.59 27.61
C ARG A 164 0.24 -0.42 26.10
N SER A 165 0.47 0.80 25.66
CA SER A 165 0.74 1.06 24.24
C SER A 165 2.18 0.73 23.89
N TYR A 166 2.41 0.32 22.65
CA TYR A 166 3.72 0.03 22.11
C TYR A 166 3.71 0.23 20.58
N PRO A 167 4.86 0.23 19.90
CA PRO A 167 4.95 0.56 18.47
C PRO A 167 4.02 -0.26 17.57
N GLY A 168 3.76 -1.51 17.90
CA GLY A 168 2.83 -2.37 17.16
C GLY A 168 1.38 -1.88 17.14
N TYR A 169 0.97 -0.99 18.06
CA TYR A 169 -0.37 -0.39 18.10
C TYR A 169 -0.53 0.79 17.14
N THR A 170 0.56 1.26 16.55
CA THR A 170 0.53 2.32 15.54
C THR A 170 -0.53 2.01 14.49
N GLN A 171 -1.48 2.95 14.30
CA GLN A 171 -2.44 2.87 13.20
C GLN A 171 -1.72 3.23 11.91
N TRP A 172 -1.52 2.25 11.05
CA TRP A 172 -0.77 2.42 9.82
C TRP A 172 -1.65 2.18 8.61
N ALA A 173 -1.90 3.24 7.84
CA ALA A 173 -2.63 3.12 6.60
C ALA A 173 -1.84 2.29 5.59
N LEU A 174 -2.52 1.42 4.82
CA LEU A 174 -1.86 0.55 3.85
C LEU A 174 -1.13 1.36 2.77
N ALA A 175 -1.70 2.49 2.37
CA ALA A 175 -1.06 3.36 1.39
C ALA A 175 0.23 3.98 1.91
N ASP A 176 0.26 4.43 3.17
CA ASP A 176 1.44 5.04 3.77
C ASP A 176 2.51 3.99 4.05
N GLN A 177 2.11 2.80 4.52
CA GLN A 177 3.02 1.67 4.68
C GLN A 177 3.63 1.23 3.33
N ALA A 178 2.85 1.23 2.25
CA ALA A 178 3.35 0.89 0.93
C ALA A 178 4.31 1.97 0.39
N ARG A 179 4.05 3.28 0.65
CA ARG A 179 5.01 4.36 0.33
C ARG A 179 6.33 4.18 1.07
N PHE A 180 6.28 3.99 2.39
CA PHE A 180 7.47 3.69 3.18
C PHE A 180 8.23 2.49 2.59
N GLY A 181 7.54 1.40 2.26
CA GLY A 181 8.13 0.22 1.62
C GLY A 181 8.76 0.51 0.26
N ALA A 182 8.15 1.41 -0.54
CA ALA A 182 8.65 1.78 -1.86
C ALA A 182 9.93 2.65 -1.82
N HIS A 183 10.12 3.38 -0.74
CA HIS A 183 11.34 4.17 -0.54
C HIS A 183 12.41 3.40 0.24
N LEU A 184 12.03 2.35 0.96
CA LEU A 184 12.96 1.57 1.78
C LEU A 184 14.23 1.11 1.03
N PRO A 185 14.17 0.54 -0.20
CA PRO A 185 15.38 0.17 -0.93
C PRO A 185 16.25 1.36 -1.36
N CYS A 186 15.68 2.56 -1.40
CA CYS A 186 16.35 3.78 -1.85
C CYS A 186 16.97 4.58 -0.69
N MET A 187 16.69 4.19 0.54
CA MET A 187 17.21 4.83 1.75
C MET A 187 18.59 4.26 2.10
N PRO A 188 19.51 5.04 2.73
CA PRO A 188 20.78 4.53 3.17
C PRO A 188 20.66 3.49 4.29
N ASN A 189 21.62 2.57 4.35
CA ASN A 189 21.77 1.54 5.41
C ASN A 189 20.56 0.59 5.54
N THR A 190 19.92 0.24 4.43
CA THR A 190 18.74 -0.65 4.44
C THR A 190 19.04 -2.09 4.02
N LYS A 191 20.29 -2.35 3.61
CA LYS A 191 20.66 -3.67 3.08
C LYS A 191 20.39 -4.81 4.07
N ASN A 192 20.80 -4.66 5.33
CA ASN A 192 20.60 -5.70 6.34
C ASN A 192 19.10 -5.95 6.58
N ILE A 193 18.31 -4.89 6.69
CA ILE A 193 16.85 -4.98 6.84
C ILE A 193 16.23 -5.76 5.69
N LEU A 194 16.62 -5.45 4.44
CA LEU A 194 16.09 -6.13 3.25
C LEU A 194 16.53 -7.59 3.18
N ASP A 195 17.78 -7.89 3.55
CA ASP A 195 18.29 -9.26 3.62
C ASP A 195 17.50 -10.10 4.66
N HIS A 196 17.26 -9.54 5.84
CA HIS A 196 16.44 -10.21 6.88
C HIS A 196 14.99 -10.39 6.43
N MET A 197 14.39 -9.39 5.77
CA MET A 197 13.06 -9.51 5.20
C MET A 197 12.99 -10.56 4.08
N GLY A 198 14.08 -10.78 3.34
CA GLY A 198 14.21 -11.84 2.32
C GLY A 198 14.39 -13.25 2.91
N SER A 199 14.78 -13.34 4.19
CA SER A 199 15.18 -14.57 4.86
C SER A 199 14.25 -15.00 5.99
N VAL A 200 12.98 -14.54 5.98
CA VAL A 200 12.03 -14.83 7.08
C VAL A 200 11.85 -16.32 7.33
N ALA A 201 11.68 -16.68 8.60
CA ALA A 201 11.50 -18.05 9.06
C ALA A 201 10.27 -18.73 8.41
N PRO A 202 10.25 -20.08 8.32
CA PRO A 202 9.18 -20.79 7.62
C PRO A 202 7.76 -20.44 8.08
N ASN A 203 7.54 -20.23 9.38
CA ASN A 203 6.24 -19.84 9.94
C ASN A 203 5.83 -18.39 9.59
N GLN A 204 6.72 -17.60 9.01
CA GLN A 204 6.45 -16.25 8.50
C GLN A 204 6.19 -16.24 6.98
N ARG A 205 6.36 -17.40 6.31
CA ARG A 205 6.22 -17.54 4.86
C ARG A 205 4.77 -17.76 4.47
N TRP A 206 4.05 -16.66 4.28
CA TRP A 206 2.69 -16.59 3.77
C TRP A 206 2.50 -15.28 3.00
N GLY A 207 1.36 -15.08 2.39
CA GLY A 207 1.12 -13.89 1.59
C GLY A 207 1.99 -13.84 0.34
N ILE A 208 2.73 -12.75 0.14
CA ILE A 208 3.64 -12.63 -1.00
C ILE A 208 4.96 -13.40 -0.83
N ALA A 209 5.29 -13.86 0.37
CA ALA A 209 6.48 -14.70 0.59
C ALA A 209 6.42 -16.04 -0.18
N ASP A 210 5.21 -16.54 -0.48
CA ASP A 210 5.00 -17.76 -1.26
C ASP A 210 5.16 -17.56 -2.78
N LEU A 211 5.27 -16.32 -3.26
CA LEU A 211 5.36 -16.03 -4.70
C LEU A 211 6.71 -16.37 -5.29
N GLY A 212 7.80 -16.14 -4.54
CA GLY A 212 9.16 -16.20 -5.04
C GLY A 212 9.48 -17.45 -5.87
N PRO A 213 9.33 -18.68 -5.34
CA PRO A 213 9.66 -19.89 -6.07
C PRO A 213 8.75 -20.17 -7.27
N LYS A 214 7.47 -19.78 -7.17
CA LYS A 214 6.46 -20.09 -8.18
C LYS A 214 6.47 -19.12 -9.37
N GLN A 215 6.94 -17.90 -9.17
CA GLN A 215 6.81 -16.80 -10.13
C GLN A 215 8.16 -16.20 -10.54
N HIS A 216 9.28 -16.83 -10.15
CA HIS A 216 10.64 -16.30 -10.37
C HIS A 216 10.82 -14.87 -9.84
N ALA A 217 10.08 -14.50 -8.79
CA ALA A 217 10.18 -13.20 -8.14
C ALA A 217 11.00 -13.31 -6.86
N VAL A 218 11.81 -12.29 -6.59
CA VAL A 218 12.47 -12.13 -5.30
C VAL A 218 11.53 -11.33 -4.40
N THR A 219 11.28 -11.84 -3.21
CA THR A 219 10.41 -11.19 -2.23
C THR A 219 11.14 -10.94 -0.91
N ALA A 220 10.87 -9.77 -0.33
CA ALA A 220 11.28 -9.42 1.02
C ALA A 220 10.03 -9.04 1.82
N VAL A 221 9.79 -9.66 2.99
CA VAL A 221 8.53 -9.49 3.70
C VAL A 221 8.71 -9.31 5.20
N LYS A 222 7.75 -8.59 5.83
CA LYS A 222 7.53 -8.61 7.26
C LYS A 222 6.05 -8.78 7.56
N GLY A 223 5.71 -9.85 8.24
CA GLY A 223 4.36 -10.09 8.74
C GLY A 223 4.08 -9.39 10.06
N GLY A 224 2.78 -9.20 10.35
CA GLY A 224 2.29 -8.69 11.64
C GLY A 224 0.87 -9.16 11.88
N TRP A 225 0.55 -9.51 13.13
CA TRP A 225 -0.79 -9.98 13.50
C TRP A 225 -1.08 -9.75 14.98
N GLY A 226 -2.35 -9.66 15.30
CA GLY A 226 -2.86 -9.51 16.64
C GLY A 226 -4.29 -8.97 16.65
N PRO A 227 -4.88 -8.70 17.82
CA PRO A 227 -6.22 -8.15 17.94
C PRO A 227 -6.42 -6.90 17.07
N ALA A 228 -7.51 -6.87 16.30
CA ALA A 228 -7.82 -5.74 15.44
C ALA A 228 -8.03 -4.45 16.22
N THR A 229 -8.66 -4.57 17.40
CA THR A 229 -8.85 -3.50 18.40
C THR A 229 -8.83 -4.11 19.79
N ASP A 230 -8.78 -3.30 20.84
CA ASP A 230 -8.88 -3.81 22.23
C ASP A 230 -10.28 -4.31 22.58
N ALA A 231 -11.31 -3.78 21.91
CA ALA A 231 -12.72 -4.08 22.19
C ALA A 231 -13.31 -5.19 21.30
N ALA A 232 -12.72 -5.46 20.13
CA ALA A 232 -13.29 -6.42 19.18
C ALA A 232 -12.46 -7.70 19.14
N PRO A 233 -13.09 -8.88 19.28
CA PRO A 233 -12.40 -10.15 19.13
C PRO A 233 -11.88 -10.32 17.69
N GLY A 234 -10.86 -11.15 17.53
CA GLY A 234 -10.32 -11.56 16.24
C GLY A 234 -9.13 -10.76 15.77
N TYR A 235 -8.35 -11.43 14.94
CA TYR A 235 -7.09 -10.90 14.44
C TYR A 235 -7.25 -10.00 13.23
N LEU A 236 -6.41 -8.97 13.21
CA LEU A 236 -5.92 -8.33 12.01
C LEU A 236 -4.59 -9.01 11.63
N VAL A 237 -4.50 -9.53 10.42
CA VAL A 237 -3.25 -10.07 9.87
C VAL A 237 -2.80 -9.15 8.74
N ARG A 238 -1.53 -8.75 8.71
CA ARG A 238 -1.01 -7.85 7.69
C ARG A 238 0.41 -8.19 7.28
N GLN A 239 0.83 -7.71 6.12
CA GLN A 239 2.18 -7.89 5.59
C GLN A 239 2.62 -6.63 4.87
N LEU A 240 3.84 -6.21 5.14
CA LEU A 240 4.63 -5.29 4.32
C LEU A 240 5.63 -6.12 3.54
N GLY A 241 5.84 -5.83 2.27
CA GLY A 241 6.89 -6.49 1.51
C GLY A 241 7.20 -5.79 0.19
N LEU A 242 8.22 -6.32 -0.44
CA LEU A 242 8.71 -5.93 -1.76
C LEU A 242 8.64 -7.14 -2.68
N ILE A 243 8.31 -6.91 -3.93
CA ILE A 243 8.40 -7.88 -5.02
C ILE A 243 9.32 -7.30 -6.07
N ALA A 244 10.44 -7.97 -6.34
CA ALA A 244 11.34 -7.64 -7.44
C ALA A 244 11.03 -8.55 -8.64
N THR A 245 10.89 -7.94 -9.82
CA THR A 245 10.66 -8.60 -11.10
C THR A 245 11.60 -8.00 -12.16
N ASP A 246 11.64 -8.59 -13.34
CA ASP A 246 12.43 -8.07 -14.48
C ASP A 246 12.02 -6.64 -14.88
N GLN A 247 10.80 -6.21 -14.56
CA GLN A 247 10.29 -4.88 -14.87
C GLN A 247 10.66 -3.81 -13.82
N GLY A 248 11.18 -4.21 -12.67
CA GLY A 248 11.47 -3.37 -11.53
C GLY A 248 10.84 -3.90 -10.25
N GLU A 249 10.69 -3.05 -9.25
CA GLU A 249 10.24 -3.43 -7.92
C GLU A 249 8.97 -2.69 -7.53
N VAL A 250 8.16 -3.36 -6.71
CA VAL A 250 6.93 -2.80 -6.14
C VAL A 250 6.86 -3.10 -4.65
N ALA A 251 6.52 -2.09 -3.86
CA ALA A 251 6.15 -2.28 -2.46
C ALA A 251 4.67 -2.68 -2.36
N VAL A 252 4.41 -3.63 -1.50
CA VAL A 252 3.09 -4.19 -1.21
C VAL A 252 2.81 -4.05 0.28
N SER A 253 1.73 -3.37 0.61
CA SER A 253 1.14 -3.41 1.96
C SER A 253 -0.24 -4.02 1.87
N MET A 254 -0.50 -5.08 2.63
CA MET A 254 -1.80 -5.74 2.61
C MET A 254 -2.25 -6.13 4.02
N ALA A 255 -3.57 -6.21 4.20
CA ALA A 255 -4.17 -6.63 5.46
C ALA A 255 -5.46 -7.40 5.24
N ALA A 256 -5.75 -8.33 6.15
CA ALA A 256 -6.97 -9.11 6.22
C ALA A 256 -7.53 -9.11 7.65
N ARG A 257 -8.86 -9.03 7.74
CA ARG A 257 -9.62 -9.24 8.98
C ARG A 257 -10.71 -10.26 8.67
N PRO A 258 -10.43 -11.55 8.87
CA PRO A 258 -11.41 -12.61 8.62
C PRO A 258 -12.55 -12.53 9.63
N THR A 259 -13.76 -12.89 9.22
CA THR A 259 -14.93 -12.93 10.12
C THR A 259 -14.77 -13.99 11.21
N SER A 260 -14.03 -15.09 10.92
CA SER A 260 -13.66 -16.10 11.93
C SER A 260 -12.77 -15.55 13.05
N GLY A 261 -12.09 -14.43 12.80
CA GLY A 261 -11.14 -13.82 13.73
C GLY A 261 -9.85 -14.61 13.92
N THR A 262 -9.56 -15.64 13.11
CA THR A 262 -8.37 -16.47 13.28
C THR A 262 -7.17 -15.97 12.50
N PHE A 263 -5.97 -16.21 13.01
CA PHE A 263 -4.70 -15.94 12.31
C PHE A 263 -4.61 -16.74 11.01
N GLU A 264 -5.01 -18.02 11.06
CA GLU A 264 -4.92 -18.94 9.93
C GLU A 264 -5.75 -18.46 8.72
N ASP A 265 -7.01 -18.07 8.95
CA ASP A 265 -7.84 -17.52 7.88
C ASP A 265 -7.30 -16.19 7.35
N GLY A 266 -6.74 -15.36 8.23
CA GLY A 266 -6.08 -14.11 7.83
C GLY A 266 -4.91 -14.36 6.90
N THR A 267 -4.01 -15.27 7.23
CA THR A 267 -2.86 -15.63 6.38
C THR A 267 -3.30 -16.28 5.07
N LYS A 268 -4.31 -17.17 5.09
CA LYS A 268 -4.90 -17.75 3.87
C LYS A 268 -5.50 -16.67 2.94
N MET A 269 -6.19 -15.67 3.52
CA MET A 269 -6.70 -14.54 2.72
C MET A 269 -5.55 -13.77 2.06
N LEU A 270 -4.48 -13.48 2.79
CA LEU A 270 -3.33 -12.75 2.25
C LEU A 270 -2.54 -13.57 1.22
N THR A 271 -2.43 -14.90 1.39
CA THR A 271 -1.83 -15.78 0.37
C THR A 271 -2.64 -15.74 -0.94
N LYS A 272 -3.98 -15.73 -0.85
CA LYS A 272 -4.84 -15.55 -2.04
C LYS A 272 -4.68 -14.16 -2.69
N VAL A 273 -4.37 -13.12 -1.92
CA VAL A 273 -3.99 -11.80 -2.47
C VAL A 273 -2.63 -11.91 -3.16
N GLY A 274 -1.66 -12.59 -2.57
CA GLY A 274 -0.38 -12.90 -3.19
C GLY A 274 -0.55 -13.63 -4.53
N ASP A 275 -1.35 -14.69 -4.57
CA ASP A 275 -1.67 -15.40 -5.82
C ASP A 275 -2.30 -14.51 -6.89
N TRP A 276 -3.17 -13.56 -6.48
CA TRP A 276 -3.72 -12.57 -7.39
C TRP A 276 -2.62 -11.66 -7.96
N LEU A 277 -1.71 -11.17 -7.12
CA LEU A 277 -0.56 -10.38 -7.56
C LEU A 277 0.29 -11.17 -8.56
N GLY A 278 0.61 -12.44 -8.26
CA GLY A 278 1.40 -13.30 -9.13
C GLY A 278 0.79 -13.50 -10.52
N ARG A 279 -0.53 -13.60 -10.60
CA ARG A 279 -1.23 -13.70 -11.90
C ARG A 279 -1.31 -12.40 -12.69
N ASN A 280 -0.97 -11.28 -12.08
CA ASN A 280 -1.11 -9.95 -12.66
C ASN A 280 0.22 -9.17 -12.73
N PHE A 281 1.37 -9.83 -12.66
CA PHE A 281 2.69 -9.17 -12.63
C PHE A 281 2.88 -8.17 -13.77
N THR A 282 2.41 -8.46 -14.98
CA THR A 282 2.51 -7.54 -16.12
C THR A 282 1.63 -6.30 -16.02
N LEU A 283 0.70 -6.26 -15.07
CA LEU A 283 -0.20 -5.13 -14.81
C LEU A 283 0.20 -4.34 -13.57
N ILE A 284 1.04 -4.93 -12.70
CA ILE A 284 1.48 -4.29 -11.46
C ILE A 284 2.46 -3.17 -11.82
N PRO A 285 2.25 -1.96 -11.29
CA PRO A 285 3.21 -0.88 -11.50
C PRO A 285 4.53 -1.21 -10.80
N ALA A 286 5.63 -1.17 -11.51
CA ALA A 286 6.97 -1.40 -10.99
C ALA A 286 7.84 -0.17 -11.20
N GLY A 287 8.85 0.02 -10.35
CA GLY A 287 9.76 1.15 -10.40
C GLY A 287 11.16 0.76 -9.95
N LYS A 288 12.02 1.76 -9.85
CA LYS A 288 13.41 1.64 -9.38
C LYS A 288 13.77 2.86 -8.57
N CYS A 289 14.77 2.73 -7.71
CA CYS A 289 15.31 3.91 -7.03
C CYS A 289 15.79 4.94 -8.06
N PRO A 290 15.59 6.24 -7.80
CA PRO A 290 16.21 7.30 -8.60
C PRO A 290 17.72 7.08 -8.67
N ALA A 291 18.32 7.39 -9.80
CA ALA A 291 19.78 7.44 -9.89
C ALA A 291 20.29 8.53 -8.94
N LEU A 292 21.31 8.19 -8.12
CA LEU A 292 21.98 9.13 -7.23
C LEU A 292 22.80 10.12 -8.05
#